data_eb9a401d7270f88dcce15f031bbbf3cf
#
_entry.id   eb9a401d7270f88dcce15f031bbbf3cf
#
_cell.length_a   1.000
_cell.length_b   1.000
_cell.length_c   1.000
_cell.angle_alpha   90.00
_cell.angle_beta   90.00
_cell.angle_gamma   90.00
#
_symmetry.space_group_name_H-M   'P 1'
#
loop_
_entity.id
_entity.type
_entity.pdbx_description
1 polymer ?
#
loop_
_entity_poly.entity_id
_entity_poly.type
_entity_poly.pdbx_seq_one_letter_code
_entity_poly.pdbx_strand_id
1 'polypeptide(L)'
;VKSILDGVKLNIVDIGSRGGVENGLLKYIDCMNVSVVEPDEDAPLKSGDNIKVIRDIIGSDRGKSILNICKNPIFSSVLEPNGNFLDLYTASNTKGFSVEKRVTLKTCTLEDVIMQGYGGVDYLKLDTQGSEFDILQGIGSFRPLIIKTEISYVPLYKDQTVFFHLGKFLYDSGYVMFHTSYGGKSSPERHRSSKPYEYTVMPLHGDAWFMPDWTRSNGAEIISGREKQYKALMSIFGMKDLHKYATSYLAQL
;
A
#
# COMPACT_ATOMS: atom_id res chain seq x y z
N VAL A 1 14.34 5.17 -19.28
CA VAL A 1 14.27 4.51 -17.95
C VAL A 1 15.48 3.61 -17.73
N LYS A 2 15.89 2.72 -18.69
CA LYS A 2 17.04 1.81 -18.49
C LYS A 2 18.33 2.56 -18.10
N SER A 3 18.66 3.66 -18.75
CA SER A 3 19.85 4.46 -18.42
C SER A 3 19.80 5.16 -17.04
N ILE A 4 18.60 5.39 -16.49
CA ILE A 4 18.41 5.99 -15.17
C ILE A 4 18.53 4.94 -14.06
N LEU A 5 18.27 3.68 -14.40
CA LEU A 5 18.38 2.55 -13.47
C LEU A 5 19.81 1.95 -13.45
N ASP A 6 20.71 2.42 -14.31
CA ASP A 6 22.07 1.89 -14.37
C ASP A 6 22.82 2.16 -13.05
N GLY A 7 23.25 1.07 -12.41
CA GLY A 7 23.91 1.12 -11.10
C GLY A 7 22.97 1.46 -9.92
N VAL A 8 21.63 1.51 -10.10
CA VAL A 8 20.66 1.71 -9.02
C VAL A 8 20.02 0.37 -8.68
N LYS A 9 20.04 0.02 -7.39
CA LYS A 9 19.28 -1.10 -6.83
C LYS A 9 18.20 -0.52 -5.91
N LEU A 10 16.93 -0.87 -6.15
CA LEU A 10 15.79 -0.41 -5.37
C LEU A 10 15.31 -1.49 -4.42
N ASN A 11 15.02 -1.15 -3.17
CA ASN A 11 14.42 -2.04 -2.19
C ASN A 11 12.90 -1.83 -2.16
N ILE A 12 12.16 -2.86 -2.49
CA ILE A 12 10.70 -2.88 -2.59
C ILE A 12 10.14 -3.74 -1.46
N VAL A 13 9.13 -3.22 -0.78
CA VAL A 13 8.33 -4.00 0.18
C VAL A 13 6.88 -3.99 -0.30
N ASP A 14 6.35 -5.16 -0.60
CA ASP A 14 5.00 -5.36 -1.12
C ASP A 14 4.20 -6.23 -0.15
N ILE A 15 3.25 -5.64 0.57
CA ILE A 15 2.45 -6.28 1.62
C ILE A 15 1.02 -6.47 1.13
N GLY A 16 0.49 -7.71 1.33
CA GLY A 16 -0.77 -8.14 0.74
C GLY A 16 -0.61 -8.51 -0.73
N SER A 17 0.46 -9.22 -1.04
CA SER A 17 0.89 -9.49 -2.42
C SER A 17 0.37 -10.83 -2.94
N ARG A 18 -0.91 -11.12 -2.76
CA ARG A 18 -1.50 -12.42 -3.16
C ARG A 18 -1.21 -12.82 -4.61
N GLY A 19 -1.03 -11.87 -5.50
CA GLY A 19 -0.65 -12.11 -6.91
C GLY A 19 0.86 -12.08 -7.19
N GLY A 20 1.70 -11.91 -6.16
CA GLY A 20 3.13 -11.65 -6.32
C GLY A 20 3.44 -10.18 -6.60
N VAL A 21 4.66 -9.92 -7.06
CA VAL A 21 5.13 -8.55 -7.36
C VAL A 21 4.22 -7.86 -8.39
N GLU A 22 3.89 -6.61 -8.13
CA GLU A 22 3.05 -5.79 -9.02
C GLU A 22 3.55 -5.80 -10.48
N ASN A 23 2.66 -6.14 -11.43
CA ASN A 23 3.03 -6.35 -12.84
C ASN A 23 3.80 -5.19 -13.47
N GLY A 24 3.51 -3.95 -13.07
CA GLY A 24 4.20 -2.76 -13.53
C GLY A 24 5.70 -2.72 -13.18
N LEU A 25 6.10 -3.41 -12.11
CA LEU A 25 7.47 -3.47 -11.62
C LEU A 25 8.27 -4.65 -12.20
N LEU A 26 7.60 -5.71 -12.67
CA LEU A 26 8.26 -6.94 -13.16
C LEU A 26 9.29 -6.69 -14.26
N LYS A 27 9.05 -5.72 -15.13
CA LYS A 27 10.00 -5.36 -16.20
C LYS A 27 11.29 -4.70 -15.72
N TYR A 28 11.38 -4.38 -14.43
CA TYR A 28 12.54 -3.76 -13.77
C TYR A 28 13.11 -4.64 -12.65
N ILE A 29 12.66 -5.88 -12.55
CA ILE A 29 12.97 -6.78 -11.42
C ILE A 29 14.48 -6.97 -11.22
N ASP A 30 15.29 -6.94 -12.28
CA ASP A 30 16.75 -7.07 -12.20
C ASP A 30 17.40 -5.91 -11.42
N CYS A 31 16.75 -4.75 -11.37
CA CYS A 31 17.19 -3.57 -10.63
C CYS A 31 16.54 -3.47 -9.23
N MET A 32 15.86 -4.52 -8.77
CA MET A 32 15.11 -4.51 -7.52
C MET A 32 15.49 -5.65 -6.59
N ASN A 33 15.41 -5.40 -5.30
CA ASN A 33 15.29 -6.37 -4.23
C ASN A 33 13.87 -6.29 -3.70
N VAL A 34 13.12 -7.38 -3.68
CA VAL A 34 11.70 -7.36 -3.33
C VAL A 34 11.43 -8.23 -2.12
N SER A 35 10.85 -7.67 -1.07
CA SER A 35 10.25 -8.42 0.04
C SER A 35 8.74 -8.48 -0.20
N VAL A 36 8.22 -9.66 -0.44
CA VAL A 36 6.80 -9.94 -0.66
C VAL A 36 6.22 -10.51 0.63
N VAL A 37 5.17 -9.89 1.14
CA VAL A 37 4.50 -10.34 2.37
C VAL A 37 3.08 -10.78 2.05
N GLU A 38 2.82 -12.05 2.30
CA GLU A 38 1.49 -12.65 2.11
C GLU A 38 1.31 -13.80 3.11
N PRO A 39 0.49 -13.62 4.14
CA PRO A 39 0.33 -14.61 5.20
C PRO A 39 -0.46 -15.85 4.79
N ASP A 40 -1.26 -15.79 3.73
CA ASP A 40 -2.00 -16.96 3.23
C ASP A 40 -1.05 -17.91 2.49
N GLU A 41 -0.82 -19.08 3.07
CA GLU A 41 0.08 -20.09 2.49
C GLU A 41 -0.40 -20.63 1.14
N ASP A 42 -1.71 -20.58 0.88
CA ASP A 42 -2.32 -21.01 -0.38
C ASP A 42 -2.17 -19.97 -1.50
N ALA A 43 -1.67 -18.76 -1.19
CA ALA A 43 -1.44 -17.73 -2.20
C ALA A 43 -0.27 -18.10 -3.13
N PRO A 44 -0.48 -18.04 -4.48
CA PRO A 44 0.54 -18.41 -5.45
C PRO A 44 1.61 -17.33 -5.56
N LEU A 45 2.71 -17.47 -4.80
CA LEU A 45 3.85 -16.57 -4.86
C LEU A 45 5.01 -17.20 -5.61
N LYS A 46 5.73 -16.36 -6.36
CA LYS A 46 6.97 -16.75 -7.02
C LYS A 46 8.15 -16.28 -6.16
N SER A 47 9.07 -17.17 -5.84
CA SER A 47 10.37 -16.84 -5.29
C SER A 47 11.39 -16.65 -6.41
N GLY A 48 12.49 -15.96 -6.12
CA GLY A 48 13.59 -15.73 -7.05
C GLY A 48 14.78 -15.14 -6.29
N ASP A 49 15.93 -15.03 -6.93
CA ASP A 49 17.17 -14.54 -6.29
C ASP A 49 17.00 -13.14 -5.66
N ASN A 50 16.15 -12.32 -6.25
CA ASN A 50 15.86 -10.97 -5.77
C ASN A 50 14.52 -10.86 -5.03
N ILE A 51 13.85 -11.99 -4.74
CA ILE A 51 12.51 -12.00 -4.12
C ILE A 51 12.55 -12.82 -2.85
N LYS A 52 12.31 -12.17 -1.72
CA LYS A 52 12.11 -12.82 -0.41
C LYS A 52 10.63 -12.87 -0.09
N VAL A 53 10.13 -14.04 0.32
CA VAL A 53 8.74 -14.24 0.74
C VAL A 53 8.68 -14.34 2.26
N ILE A 54 7.78 -13.55 2.86
CA ILE A 54 7.50 -13.49 4.29
C ILE A 54 6.05 -13.89 4.51
N ARG A 55 5.78 -14.82 5.42
CA ARG A 55 4.46 -15.39 5.71
C ARG A 55 3.83 -14.93 7.03
N ASP A 56 4.43 -13.93 7.67
CA ASP A 56 3.89 -13.34 8.91
C ASP A 56 2.76 -12.33 8.59
N ILE A 57 1.86 -12.13 9.54
CA ILE A 57 0.97 -10.97 9.56
C ILE A 57 1.79 -9.73 9.95
N ILE A 58 1.49 -8.58 9.34
CA ILE A 58 2.13 -7.32 9.71
C ILE A 58 1.14 -6.44 10.49
N GLY A 59 1.62 -5.82 11.56
CA GLY A 59 0.86 -4.90 12.39
C GLY A 59 1.75 -3.87 13.07
N SER A 60 1.19 -3.08 14.00
CA SER A 60 1.93 -2.13 14.82
C SER A 60 2.91 -2.81 15.77
N ASP A 61 2.59 -4.01 16.24
CA ASP A 61 3.28 -4.73 17.29
C ASP A 61 3.55 -6.20 16.95
N ARG A 62 4.55 -6.79 17.67
CA ARG A 62 4.85 -8.20 17.60
C ARG A 62 3.87 -9.02 18.45
N GLY A 63 3.46 -10.18 17.97
CA GLY A 63 2.56 -11.05 18.71
C GLY A 63 1.91 -12.11 17.86
N LYS A 64 0.60 -12.27 18.01
CA LYS A 64 -0.24 -13.14 17.19
C LYS A 64 -1.53 -12.40 16.83
N SER A 65 -2.00 -12.62 15.63
CA SER A 65 -3.29 -12.10 15.15
C SER A 65 -4.06 -13.19 14.40
N ILE A 66 -5.34 -12.94 14.17
CA ILE A 66 -6.20 -13.85 13.42
C ILE A 66 -6.36 -13.30 12.01
N LEU A 67 -6.01 -14.10 11.01
CA LEU A 67 -6.36 -13.84 9.61
C LEU A 67 -7.74 -14.44 9.32
N ASN A 68 -8.68 -13.61 8.93
CA ASN A 68 -10.00 -14.02 8.45
C ASN A 68 -9.91 -14.28 6.95
N ILE A 69 -9.91 -15.55 6.55
CA ILE A 69 -9.89 -15.94 5.14
C ILE A 69 -11.32 -15.91 4.64
N CYS A 70 -11.59 -15.03 3.68
CA CYS A 70 -12.88 -14.84 3.07
C CYS A 70 -13.11 -15.80 1.90
N LYS A 71 -14.38 -16.00 1.55
CA LYS A 71 -14.81 -16.80 0.37
C LYS A 71 -14.14 -16.31 -0.91
N ASN A 72 -14.04 -15.00 -1.11
CA ASN A 72 -13.12 -14.44 -2.08
C ASN A 72 -11.84 -14.04 -1.33
N PRO A 73 -10.73 -14.77 -1.54
CA PRO A 73 -9.51 -14.55 -0.75
C PRO A 73 -8.90 -13.15 -0.89
N ILE A 74 -9.24 -12.38 -1.90
CA ILE A 74 -8.80 -10.98 -2.05
C ILE A 74 -9.40 -10.03 -0.99
N PHE A 75 -10.46 -10.46 -0.30
CA PHE A 75 -11.10 -9.73 0.79
C PHE A 75 -10.65 -10.22 2.17
N SER A 76 -9.68 -11.13 2.23
CA SER A 76 -9.15 -11.64 3.49
C SER A 76 -8.40 -10.55 4.26
N SER A 77 -8.61 -10.48 5.58
CA SER A 77 -8.08 -9.41 6.43
C SER A 77 -7.86 -9.90 7.85
N VAL A 78 -7.04 -9.20 8.61
CA VAL A 78 -6.98 -9.35 10.07
C VAL A 78 -8.19 -8.73 10.75
N LEU A 79 -8.92 -7.85 10.08
CA LEU A 79 -10.16 -7.25 10.55
C LEU A 79 -11.38 -8.08 10.12
N GLU A 80 -12.46 -8.00 10.87
CA GLU A 80 -13.74 -8.61 10.48
C GLU A 80 -14.47 -7.74 9.45
N PRO A 81 -15.11 -8.33 8.42
CA PRO A 81 -15.95 -7.59 7.49
C PRO A 81 -17.08 -6.83 8.20
N ASN A 82 -17.34 -5.60 7.80
CA ASN A 82 -18.38 -4.74 8.36
C ASN A 82 -19.68 -4.82 7.56
N GLY A 83 -20.61 -5.69 7.96
CA GLY A 83 -21.86 -5.91 7.25
C GLY A 83 -22.66 -4.63 6.98
N ASN A 84 -22.58 -3.61 7.85
CA ASN A 84 -23.32 -2.35 7.68
C ASN A 84 -22.93 -1.58 6.41
N PHE A 85 -21.66 -1.66 5.98
CA PHE A 85 -21.17 -0.99 4.78
C PHE A 85 -21.04 -1.94 3.58
N LEU A 86 -20.90 -3.23 3.80
CA LEU A 86 -20.84 -4.21 2.70
C LEU A 86 -22.14 -4.28 1.91
N ASP A 87 -23.25 -3.91 2.50
CA ASP A 87 -24.53 -3.76 1.82
C ASP A 87 -24.54 -2.69 0.73
N LEU A 88 -23.55 -1.80 0.70
CA LEU A 88 -23.37 -0.83 -0.38
C LEU A 88 -22.80 -1.46 -1.67
N TYR A 89 -22.14 -2.63 -1.56
CA TYR A 89 -21.66 -3.38 -2.71
C TYR A 89 -22.79 -4.12 -3.44
N THR A 90 -22.47 -4.64 -4.62
CA THR A 90 -23.35 -5.60 -5.29
C THR A 90 -23.46 -6.88 -4.47
N ALA A 91 -24.58 -7.59 -4.60
CA ALA A 91 -24.82 -8.84 -3.85
C ALA A 91 -23.74 -9.91 -4.09
N SER A 92 -23.11 -9.94 -5.27
CA SER A 92 -21.99 -10.85 -5.55
C SER A 92 -20.74 -10.52 -4.76
N ASN A 93 -20.39 -9.24 -4.67
CA ASN A 93 -19.23 -8.79 -3.89
C ASN A 93 -19.47 -9.01 -2.39
N THR A 94 -20.65 -8.66 -1.87
CA THR A 94 -21.01 -8.86 -0.46
C THR A 94 -20.82 -10.32 -0.04
N LYS A 95 -21.21 -11.29 -0.89
CA LYS A 95 -21.00 -12.73 -0.62
C LYS A 95 -19.51 -13.11 -0.55
N GLY A 96 -18.65 -12.40 -1.27
CA GLY A 96 -17.22 -12.63 -1.27
C GLY A 96 -16.54 -12.35 0.07
N PHE A 97 -17.11 -11.47 0.90
CA PHE A 97 -16.62 -11.13 2.24
C PHE A 97 -17.00 -12.16 3.33
N SER A 98 -17.77 -13.21 3.00
CA SER A 98 -18.09 -14.26 3.98
C SER A 98 -16.82 -14.95 4.47
N VAL A 99 -16.55 -14.91 5.77
CA VAL A 99 -15.38 -15.57 6.38
C VAL A 99 -15.61 -17.08 6.39
N GLU A 100 -14.73 -17.83 5.72
CA GLU A 100 -14.78 -19.31 5.66
C GLU A 100 -13.83 -19.97 6.65
N LYS A 101 -12.68 -19.32 6.95
CA LYS A 101 -11.66 -19.87 7.82
C LYS A 101 -10.99 -18.76 8.64
N ARG A 102 -10.62 -19.07 9.88
CA ARG A 102 -9.78 -18.21 10.72
C ARG A 102 -8.47 -18.93 11.04
N VAL A 103 -7.36 -18.25 10.83
CA VAL A 103 -6.01 -18.80 11.06
C VAL A 103 -5.27 -17.86 12.00
N THR A 104 -4.76 -18.39 13.12
CA THR A 104 -3.89 -17.62 14.02
C THR A 104 -2.45 -17.71 13.52
N LEU A 105 -1.86 -16.56 13.21
CA LEU A 105 -0.50 -16.45 12.71
C LEU A 105 0.33 -15.51 13.59
N LYS A 106 1.65 -15.60 13.46
CA LYS A 106 2.58 -14.66 14.08
C LYS A 106 2.42 -13.28 13.46
N THR A 107 2.54 -12.25 14.29
CA THR A 107 2.58 -10.85 13.85
C THR A 107 3.97 -10.28 14.09
N CYS A 108 4.49 -9.56 13.10
CA CYS A 108 5.70 -8.75 13.19
C CYS A 108 5.42 -7.31 12.74
N THR A 109 6.36 -6.41 12.98
CA THR A 109 6.23 -5.01 12.57
C THR A 109 6.72 -4.81 11.14
N LEU A 110 6.34 -3.70 10.52
CA LEU A 110 6.90 -3.32 9.21
C LEU A 110 8.41 -3.11 9.28
N GLU A 111 8.92 -2.58 10.41
CA GLU A 111 10.37 -2.49 10.66
C GLU A 111 11.04 -3.86 10.60
N ASP A 112 10.46 -4.88 11.23
CA ASP A 112 10.98 -6.27 11.17
C ASP A 112 11.06 -6.78 9.73
N VAL A 113 10.01 -6.55 8.93
CA VAL A 113 9.97 -6.95 7.52
C VAL A 113 11.08 -6.29 6.71
N ILE A 114 11.28 -4.98 6.90
CA ILE A 114 12.33 -4.23 6.21
C ILE A 114 13.72 -4.78 6.59
N MET A 115 13.94 -5.03 7.88
CA MET A 115 15.22 -5.56 8.38
C MET A 115 15.48 -7.00 7.93
N GLN A 116 14.48 -7.89 7.99
CA GLN A 116 14.59 -9.27 7.51
C GLN A 116 14.74 -9.33 5.99
N GLY A 117 14.19 -8.36 5.28
CA GLY A 117 14.30 -8.23 3.85
C GLY A 117 15.70 -7.82 3.41
N TYR A 118 15.84 -6.60 2.99
CA TYR A 118 17.08 -6.06 2.44
C TYR A 118 17.63 -4.85 3.24
N GLY A 119 17.14 -4.62 4.45
CA GLY A 119 17.63 -3.59 5.36
C GLY A 119 17.27 -2.16 4.93
N GLY A 120 16.34 -1.99 4.00
CA GLY A 120 15.87 -0.69 3.53
C GLY A 120 14.61 -0.78 2.69
N VAL A 121 13.95 0.37 2.47
CA VAL A 121 12.74 0.46 1.65
C VAL A 121 12.75 1.75 0.84
N ASP A 122 12.62 1.60 -0.48
CA ASP A 122 12.47 2.72 -1.42
C ASP A 122 11.03 2.85 -1.89
N TYR A 123 10.36 1.73 -2.13
CA TYR A 123 8.95 1.68 -2.47
C TYR A 123 8.22 0.71 -1.53
N LEU A 124 7.17 1.20 -0.91
CA LEU A 124 6.28 0.43 -0.05
C LEU A 124 4.90 0.34 -0.69
N LYS A 125 4.38 -0.89 -0.88
CA LYS A 125 2.98 -1.12 -1.23
C LYS A 125 2.27 -1.79 -0.04
N LEU A 126 1.09 -1.28 0.29
CA LEU A 126 0.19 -1.81 1.32
C LEU A 126 -1.19 -2.08 0.69
N ASP A 127 -1.64 -3.33 0.79
CA ASP A 127 -2.93 -3.78 0.27
C ASP A 127 -3.41 -4.95 1.14
N THR A 128 -3.78 -4.63 2.38
CA THR A 128 -4.03 -5.61 3.45
C THR A 128 -5.48 -5.63 3.90
N GLN A 129 -6.32 -4.97 3.11
CA GLN A 129 -7.75 -4.97 3.32
C GLN A 129 -8.15 -4.41 4.70
N GLY A 130 -7.62 -3.21 5.01
CA GLY A 130 -8.04 -2.39 6.14
C GLY A 130 -7.05 -2.20 7.28
N SER A 131 -5.91 -2.92 7.30
CA SER A 131 -4.90 -2.79 8.35
C SER A 131 -3.70 -1.90 7.98
N GLU A 132 -3.77 -1.16 6.87
CA GLU A 132 -2.68 -0.35 6.33
C GLU A 132 -2.17 0.69 7.32
N PHE A 133 -3.08 1.35 8.05
CA PHE A 133 -2.71 2.35 9.05
C PHE A 133 -1.96 1.72 10.23
N ASP A 134 -2.44 0.58 10.75
CA ASP A 134 -1.80 -0.16 11.83
C ASP A 134 -0.39 -0.61 11.42
N ILE A 135 -0.22 -1.10 10.20
CA ILE A 135 1.08 -1.47 9.63
C ILE A 135 2.04 -0.28 9.57
N LEU A 136 1.56 0.90 9.12
CA LEU A 136 2.38 2.11 9.06
C LEU A 136 2.85 2.58 10.43
N GLN A 137 2.11 2.34 11.49
CA GLN A 137 2.56 2.66 12.85
C GLN A 137 3.77 1.83 13.28
N GLY A 138 3.94 0.63 12.71
CA GLY A 138 5.07 -0.26 12.96
C GLY A 138 6.30 -0.03 12.05
N ILE A 139 6.38 1.09 11.31
CA ILE A 139 7.46 1.36 10.33
C ILE A 139 8.80 1.75 10.97
N GLY A 140 8.81 2.11 12.25
CA GLY A 140 10.02 2.57 12.94
C GLY A 140 10.60 3.86 12.33
N SER A 141 11.89 3.88 12.15
CA SER A 141 12.63 5.01 11.57
C SER A 141 12.67 5.02 10.04
N PHE A 142 12.19 3.98 9.38
CA PHE A 142 12.22 3.89 7.92
C PHE A 142 11.26 4.88 7.26
N ARG A 143 11.70 5.43 6.14
CA ARG A 143 10.91 6.40 5.35
C ARG A 143 11.01 6.03 3.87
N PRO A 144 10.03 5.32 3.29
CA PRO A 144 9.99 5.01 1.86
C PRO A 144 9.99 6.27 0.99
N LEU A 145 10.55 6.18 -0.21
CA LEU A 145 10.50 7.30 -1.19
C LEU A 145 9.15 7.37 -1.89
N ILE A 146 8.45 6.24 -2.04
CA ILE A 146 7.06 6.20 -2.49
C ILE A 146 6.30 5.19 -1.63
N ILE A 147 5.10 5.56 -1.25
CA ILE A 147 4.13 4.69 -0.58
C ILE A 147 2.89 4.60 -1.47
N LYS A 148 2.54 3.38 -1.90
CA LYS A 148 1.23 3.05 -2.45
C LYS A 148 0.44 2.33 -1.37
N THR A 149 -0.76 2.75 -1.09
CA THR A 149 -1.61 2.10 -0.08
C THR A 149 -3.05 2.03 -0.56
N GLU A 150 -3.72 0.91 -0.27
CA GLU A 150 -5.17 0.89 -0.34
C GLU A 150 -5.72 1.89 0.69
N ILE A 151 -6.76 2.59 0.31
CA ILE A 151 -7.48 3.55 1.15
C ILE A 151 -8.97 3.25 1.13
N SER A 152 -9.61 3.39 2.27
CA SER A 152 -11.06 3.25 2.38
C SER A 152 -11.70 4.58 2.78
N TYR A 153 -12.76 4.96 2.06
CA TYR A 153 -13.54 6.15 2.37
C TYR A 153 -14.61 5.87 3.42
N VAL A 154 -15.00 4.60 3.54
CA VAL A 154 -15.94 4.08 4.54
C VAL A 154 -15.34 2.81 5.17
N PRO A 155 -15.66 2.47 6.43
CA PRO A 155 -15.09 1.30 7.09
C PRO A 155 -15.74 0.01 6.55
N LEU A 156 -15.11 -0.60 5.55
CA LEU A 156 -15.53 -1.89 4.97
C LEU A 156 -15.27 -3.06 5.92
N TYR A 157 -14.34 -2.87 6.85
CA TYR A 157 -14.05 -3.79 7.94
C TYR A 157 -14.31 -3.08 9.28
N LYS A 158 -14.63 -3.84 10.32
CA LYS A 158 -14.81 -3.31 11.69
C LYS A 158 -13.48 -2.72 12.16
N ASP A 159 -13.55 -1.58 12.82
CA ASP A 159 -12.40 -0.85 13.37
C ASP A 159 -11.38 -0.39 12.32
N GLN A 160 -11.72 -0.47 11.03
CA GLN A 160 -10.87 0.01 9.94
C GLN A 160 -10.64 1.52 10.02
N THR A 161 -9.40 1.92 9.94
CA THR A 161 -9.03 3.34 9.80
C THR A 161 -9.35 3.82 8.39
N VAL A 162 -10.16 4.89 8.29
CA VAL A 162 -10.51 5.49 6.99
C VAL A 162 -9.44 6.46 6.51
N PHE A 163 -9.47 6.78 5.21
CA PHE A 163 -8.48 7.60 4.49
C PHE A 163 -8.04 8.87 5.22
N PHE A 164 -8.96 9.62 5.82
CA PHE A 164 -8.62 10.92 6.44
C PHE A 164 -7.59 10.80 7.56
N HIS A 165 -7.61 9.75 8.36
CA HIS A 165 -6.64 9.51 9.43
C HIS A 165 -5.31 9.04 8.86
N LEU A 166 -5.32 8.09 7.93
CA LEU A 166 -4.12 7.60 7.25
C LEU A 166 -3.43 8.74 6.48
N GLY A 167 -4.20 9.52 5.71
CA GLY A 167 -3.69 10.65 4.96
C GLY A 167 -3.07 11.73 5.85
N LYS A 168 -3.71 12.04 7.00
CA LYS A 168 -3.14 12.97 7.97
C LYS A 168 -1.83 12.45 8.56
N PHE A 169 -1.76 11.19 8.94
CA PHE A 169 -0.55 10.57 9.47
C PHE A 169 0.62 10.68 8.48
N LEU A 170 0.38 10.35 7.20
CA LEU A 170 1.40 10.45 6.17
C LEU A 170 1.79 11.92 5.90
N TYR A 171 0.81 12.85 5.88
CA TYR A 171 1.11 14.27 5.73
C TYR A 171 1.98 14.80 6.88
N ASP A 172 1.67 14.47 8.12
CA ASP A 172 2.47 14.85 9.29
C ASP A 172 3.87 14.23 9.25
N SER A 173 4.00 13.04 8.64
CA SER A 173 5.27 12.33 8.44
C SER A 173 6.10 12.85 7.25
N GLY A 174 5.69 13.93 6.59
CA GLY A 174 6.45 14.56 5.52
C GLY A 174 6.09 14.10 4.11
N TYR A 175 4.93 13.47 3.93
CA TYR A 175 4.47 13.02 2.61
C TYR A 175 3.33 13.88 2.07
N VAL A 176 3.19 13.88 0.74
CA VAL A 176 2.06 14.46 0.02
C VAL A 176 1.48 13.41 -0.93
N MET A 177 0.15 13.36 -1.01
CA MET A 177 -0.52 12.51 -1.98
C MET A 177 -0.42 13.13 -3.38
N PHE A 178 0.07 12.35 -4.35
CA PHE A 178 0.22 12.82 -5.73
C PHE A 178 -0.68 12.11 -6.74
N HIS A 179 -1.25 10.97 -6.36
CA HIS A 179 -2.18 10.24 -7.21
C HIS A 179 -3.17 9.45 -6.36
N THR A 180 -4.38 9.27 -6.88
CA THR A 180 -5.40 8.37 -6.32
C THR A 180 -6.20 7.71 -7.43
N SER A 181 -6.63 6.48 -7.20
CA SER A 181 -7.57 5.77 -8.06
C SER A 181 -8.76 5.28 -7.26
N TYR A 182 -9.87 5.03 -7.93
CA TYR A 182 -11.06 4.45 -7.33
C TYR A 182 -11.10 2.96 -7.64
N GLY A 183 -11.05 2.11 -6.62
CA GLY A 183 -11.15 0.66 -6.74
C GLY A 183 -12.58 0.16 -6.67
N GLY A 184 -13.31 0.56 -5.62
CA GLY A 184 -14.69 0.14 -5.38
C GLY A 184 -15.67 1.29 -5.36
N LYS A 185 -16.87 1.04 -5.87
CA LYS A 185 -17.98 1.97 -5.87
C LYS A 185 -19.23 1.30 -5.30
N SER A 186 -20.09 2.09 -4.67
CA SER A 186 -21.41 1.61 -4.27
C SER A 186 -22.24 1.14 -5.48
N SER A 187 -23.11 0.16 -5.26
CA SER A 187 -24.03 -0.29 -6.30
C SER A 187 -24.94 0.86 -6.73
N PRO A 188 -25.09 1.15 -8.04
CA PRO A 188 -26.02 2.17 -8.55
C PRO A 188 -27.47 1.94 -8.13
N GLU A 189 -27.86 0.68 -7.87
CA GLU A 189 -29.21 0.33 -7.43
C GLU A 189 -29.55 0.87 -6.04
N ARG A 190 -28.52 1.08 -5.19
CA ARG A 190 -28.67 1.53 -3.79
C ARG A 190 -28.53 3.03 -3.62
N HIS A 191 -28.00 3.73 -4.62
CA HIS A 191 -27.77 5.19 -4.62
C HIS A 191 -28.35 5.86 -5.86
N ARG A 192 -29.57 5.54 -6.23
CA ARG A 192 -30.30 6.29 -7.27
C ARG A 192 -30.64 7.66 -6.72
N SER A 193 -29.79 8.62 -6.98
CA SER A 193 -30.12 10.02 -6.82
C SER A 193 -31.20 10.39 -7.85
N SER A 194 -32.37 10.78 -7.39
CA SER A 194 -33.40 11.39 -8.22
C SER A 194 -33.07 12.86 -8.43
N LYS A 195 -32.02 13.14 -9.22
CA LYS A 195 -31.67 14.47 -9.77
C LYS A 195 -31.63 15.69 -8.80
N PRO A 196 -30.79 16.68 -9.02
CA PRO A 196 -30.11 17.08 -10.27
C PRO A 196 -28.59 16.89 -10.26
N TYR A 197 -28.02 16.13 -9.32
CA TYR A 197 -26.57 15.93 -9.20
C TYR A 197 -26.15 14.64 -9.88
N GLU A 198 -25.17 14.72 -10.77
CA GLU A 198 -24.62 13.60 -11.56
C GLU A 198 -23.83 12.57 -10.72
N TYR A 199 -23.74 12.73 -9.40
CA TYR A 199 -23.04 11.79 -8.52
C TYR A 199 -23.90 10.58 -8.21
N THR A 200 -23.79 9.56 -9.06
CA THR A 200 -24.62 8.35 -8.97
C THR A 200 -24.03 7.26 -8.08
N VAL A 201 -22.76 7.39 -7.64
CA VAL A 201 -22.07 6.37 -6.85
C VAL A 201 -21.17 7.00 -5.78
N MET A 202 -21.13 6.37 -4.62
CA MET A 202 -20.23 6.73 -3.53
C MET A 202 -18.94 5.92 -3.68
N PRO A 203 -17.74 6.52 -3.64
CA PRO A 203 -16.49 5.77 -3.58
C PRO A 203 -16.41 5.03 -2.25
N LEU A 204 -16.05 3.75 -2.27
CA LEU A 204 -15.91 2.92 -1.08
C LEU A 204 -14.45 2.77 -0.68
N HIS A 205 -13.60 2.45 -1.65
CA HIS A 205 -12.15 2.34 -1.48
C HIS A 205 -11.42 2.66 -2.79
N GLY A 206 -10.10 2.69 -2.74
CA GLY A 206 -9.23 2.89 -3.88
C GLY A 206 -7.78 2.78 -3.47
N ASP A 207 -6.88 3.15 -4.37
CA ASP A 207 -5.45 3.26 -4.06
C ASP A 207 -5.05 4.73 -3.98
N ALA A 208 -4.10 5.05 -3.12
CA ALA A 208 -3.45 6.35 -3.06
C ALA A 208 -1.92 6.18 -3.09
N TRP A 209 -1.24 7.11 -3.77
CA TRP A 209 0.21 7.18 -3.84
C TRP A 209 0.71 8.43 -3.16
N PHE A 210 1.69 8.25 -2.30
CA PHE A 210 2.33 9.31 -1.55
C PHE A 210 3.81 9.37 -1.88
N MET A 211 4.35 10.60 -1.94
CA MET A 211 5.77 10.88 -2.10
C MET A 211 6.22 11.91 -1.05
N PRO A 212 7.51 12.03 -0.75
CA PRO A 212 8.00 13.07 0.15
C PRO A 212 7.63 14.47 -0.36
N ASP A 213 7.14 15.30 0.53
CA ASP A 213 6.91 16.71 0.27
C ASP A 213 8.24 17.48 0.40
N TRP A 214 8.95 17.62 -0.70
CA TRP A 214 10.27 18.30 -0.70
C TRP A 214 10.21 19.79 -0.35
N THR A 215 9.03 20.39 -0.26
CA THR A 215 8.86 21.79 0.16
C THR A 215 8.89 21.94 1.67
N ARG A 216 8.88 20.84 2.41
CA ARG A 216 8.96 20.76 3.87
C ARG A 216 10.26 20.08 4.28
N SER A 217 10.88 20.53 5.39
CA SER A 217 12.16 20.00 5.87
C SER A 217 12.10 18.48 6.09
N ASN A 218 11.07 17.97 6.78
CA ASN A 218 10.93 16.55 7.04
C ASN A 218 10.68 15.70 5.77
N GLY A 219 10.09 16.26 4.72
CA GLY A 219 9.96 15.59 3.43
C GLY A 219 11.25 15.64 2.62
N ALA A 220 11.97 16.79 2.63
CA ALA A 220 13.27 16.91 1.98
C ALA A 220 14.31 15.93 2.55
N GLU A 221 14.33 15.75 3.89
CA GLU A 221 15.19 14.79 4.57
C GLU A 221 14.99 13.34 4.10
N ILE A 222 13.76 12.95 3.74
CA ILE A 222 13.46 11.61 3.21
C ILE A 222 14.20 11.35 1.89
N ILE A 223 14.38 12.37 1.06
CA ILE A 223 15.04 12.26 -0.25
C ILE A 223 16.57 12.36 -0.10
N SER A 224 17.03 13.10 0.90
CA SER A 224 18.47 13.40 1.10
C SER A 224 19.31 12.12 1.12
N GLY A 225 20.37 12.08 0.29
CA GLY A 225 21.24 10.93 0.11
C GLY A 225 20.65 9.77 -0.71
N ARG A 226 19.39 9.91 -1.19
CA ARG A 226 18.67 8.88 -1.97
C ARG A 226 18.13 9.43 -3.30
N GLU A 227 18.72 10.51 -3.81
CA GLU A 227 18.24 11.24 -5.00
C GLU A 227 18.23 10.35 -6.25
N LYS A 228 19.19 9.42 -6.35
CA LYS A 228 19.26 8.46 -7.47
C LYS A 228 18.08 7.48 -7.44
N GLN A 229 17.76 6.93 -6.27
CA GLN A 229 16.62 6.03 -6.08
C GLN A 229 15.30 6.77 -6.31
N TYR A 230 15.17 7.98 -5.78
CA TYR A 230 14.00 8.83 -6.00
C TYR A 230 13.78 9.10 -7.49
N LYS A 231 14.84 9.51 -8.22
CA LYS A 231 14.80 9.71 -9.67
C LYS A 231 14.40 8.45 -10.43
N ALA A 232 14.92 7.29 -10.00
CA ALA A 232 14.60 6.02 -10.61
C ALA A 232 13.11 5.68 -10.45
N LEU A 233 12.56 5.82 -9.22
CA LEU A 233 11.14 5.60 -8.95
C LEU A 233 10.24 6.58 -9.71
N MET A 234 10.55 7.89 -9.71
CA MET A 234 9.81 8.88 -10.49
C MET A 234 9.77 8.52 -11.98
N SER A 235 10.85 7.96 -12.50
CA SER A 235 10.92 7.52 -13.90
C SER A 235 10.12 6.26 -14.17
N ILE A 236 10.10 5.30 -13.24
CA ILE A 236 9.30 4.08 -13.31
C ILE A 236 7.80 4.43 -13.33
N PHE A 237 7.38 5.35 -12.47
CA PHE A 237 5.99 5.81 -12.37
C PHE A 237 5.60 6.88 -13.40
N GLY A 238 6.49 7.22 -14.33
CA GLY A 238 6.20 8.16 -15.43
C GLY A 238 6.20 9.64 -15.05
N MET A 239 6.68 9.99 -13.85
CA MET A 239 6.63 11.33 -13.25
C MET A 239 7.95 12.10 -13.44
N LYS A 240 8.53 12.06 -14.65
CA LYS A 240 9.84 12.65 -14.95
C LYS A 240 9.93 14.15 -14.69
N ASP A 241 8.83 14.88 -14.86
CA ASP A 241 8.85 16.33 -14.67
C ASP A 241 8.83 16.71 -13.18
N LEU A 242 8.07 15.99 -12.34
CA LEU A 242 8.09 16.19 -10.89
C LEU A 242 9.50 16.03 -10.31
N HIS A 243 10.25 15.03 -10.80
CA HIS A 243 11.64 14.86 -10.40
C HIS A 243 12.50 16.12 -10.63
N LYS A 244 12.34 16.82 -11.75
CA LYS A 244 13.10 18.04 -12.05
C LYS A 244 12.82 19.13 -11.02
N TYR A 245 11.55 19.33 -10.66
CA TYR A 245 11.16 20.30 -9.63
C TYR A 245 11.76 19.97 -8.28
N ALA A 246 11.62 18.72 -7.83
CA ALA A 246 12.19 18.27 -6.56
C ALA A 246 13.71 18.47 -6.53
N THR A 247 14.44 18.07 -7.58
CA THR A 247 15.90 18.22 -7.66
C THR A 247 16.33 19.69 -7.67
N SER A 248 15.60 20.55 -8.41
CA SER A 248 15.90 21.99 -8.44
C SER A 248 15.68 22.65 -7.08
N TYR A 249 14.66 22.23 -6.33
CA TYR A 249 14.40 22.75 -5.00
C TYR A 249 15.46 22.27 -4.00
N LEU A 250 15.76 20.98 -3.98
CA LEU A 250 16.77 20.40 -3.08
C LEU A 250 18.18 20.97 -3.30
N ALA A 251 18.51 21.41 -4.53
CA ALA A 251 19.78 22.06 -4.82
C ALA A 251 19.89 23.50 -4.30
N GLN A 252 18.79 24.07 -3.78
CA GLN A 252 18.73 25.42 -3.22
C GLN A 252 18.73 25.42 -1.67
N LEU A 253 18.58 24.26 -1.05
CA LEU A 253 18.68 24.04 0.40
C LEU A 253 20.11 23.70 0.81
#